data_8918a3efa82fccf07ac621c56891515c
#
_entry.id   8918a3efa82fccf07ac621c56891515c
#
_cell.length_a   1.000
_cell.length_b   1.000
_cell.length_c   1.000
_cell.angle_alpha   90.00
_cell.angle_beta   90.00
_cell.angle_gamma   90.00
#
_symmetry.space_group_name_H-M   'P 1'
#
loop_
_entity.id
_entity.type
_entity.pdbx_description
1 polymer ?
#
loop_
_entity_poly.entity_id
_entity_poly.type
_entity_poly.pdbx_seq_one_letter_code
_entity_poly.pdbx_strand_id
1 'polypeptide(L)'
;MRSIDIHDHVKGRSIYLDDIPLIQGTLFARVFTSNVAHGRIIKLDISKARDLEGVHKVLISSDITGINQIGGIIDDEPLMAENIVDFIGMPIALVLADSESIARKACKLIDCKIEAFEEITDPRIAYEKGALIIPSKKFILGDTESTWSSCSHIFEGKADINGQEHLYIETQGAYAQPVEGGKIKVYSSTQGPTAVQRAVAKVTGMEMHSIEVDVTRIGGGFGGKEDQANAWAALCALGTHITGRPVKYSLSREEDIYMTGKRHPYSADFKIGFDNKLKILAYEVTFFQNAGAAADLSPAVLERTLFHCTNAYFIPNVIAI
;
A
#
# COMPACT_ATOMS: atom_id res chain seq x y z
N MET A 1 -17.51 -13.50 26.51
CA MET A 1 -16.23 -12.85 26.86
C MET A 1 -16.46 -11.34 26.85
N ARG A 2 -16.14 -10.58 27.89
CA ARG A 2 -16.25 -9.12 27.87
C ARG A 2 -15.06 -8.55 27.12
N SER A 3 -15.27 -7.64 26.16
CA SER A 3 -14.19 -6.91 25.53
C SER A 3 -13.41 -6.10 26.57
N ILE A 4 -12.08 -6.18 26.54
CA ILE A 4 -11.19 -5.46 27.48
C ILE A 4 -11.37 -3.95 27.34
N ASP A 5 -11.61 -3.48 26.11
CA ASP A 5 -11.63 -2.06 25.77
C ASP A 5 -12.98 -1.37 25.95
N ILE A 6 -14.07 -2.13 26.19
CA ILE A 6 -15.43 -1.58 26.17
C ILE A 6 -15.62 -0.39 27.11
N HIS A 7 -14.98 -0.42 28.29
CA HIS A 7 -15.07 0.65 29.28
C HIS A 7 -14.38 1.94 28.82
N ASP A 8 -13.25 1.80 28.13
CA ASP A 8 -12.50 2.95 27.62
C ASP A 8 -13.19 3.57 26.41
N HIS A 9 -13.75 2.74 25.53
CA HIS A 9 -14.55 3.22 24.39
C HIS A 9 -15.76 4.04 24.86
N VAL A 10 -16.59 3.51 25.75
CA VAL A 10 -17.81 4.21 26.18
C VAL A 10 -17.55 5.42 27.06
N LYS A 11 -16.35 5.54 27.63
CA LYS A 11 -15.91 6.68 28.43
C LYS A 11 -15.07 7.70 27.64
N GLY A 12 -14.83 7.49 26.36
CA GLY A 12 -13.97 8.34 25.54
C GLY A 12 -12.51 8.37 26.01
N ARG A 13 -12.02 7.25 26.55
CA ARG A 13 -10.64 7.11 27.05
C ARG A 13 -9.75 6.26 26.15
N SER A 14 -10.30 5.70 25.10
CA SER A 14 -9.54 4.93 24.14
C SER A 14 -8.55 5.82 23.43
N ILE A 15 -7.30 5.37 23.38
CA ILE A 15 -6.17 6.08 22.77
C ILE A 15 -5.90 5.47 21.40
N TYR A 16 -5.92 6.30 20.37
CA TYR A 16 -5.51 6.01 19.02
C TYR A 16 -4.18 6.70 18.71
N LEU A 17 -3.65 6.53 17.50
CA LEU A 17 -2.36 7.08 17.12
C LEU A 17 -2.27 8.61 17.35
N ASP A 18 -3.31 9.34 17.00
CA ASP A 18 -3.31 10.80 17.14
C ASP A 18 -3.47 11.29 18.59
N ASP A 19 -3.98 10.44 19.47
CA ASP A 19 -4.14 10.74 20.89
C ASP A 19 -2.85 10.53 21.70
N ILE A 20 -1.81 9.93 21.11
CA ILE A 20 -0.54 9.67 21.80
C ILE A 20 0.14 11.00 22.11
N PRO A 21 0.46 11.28 23.41
CA PRO A 21 1.10 12.52 23.80
C PRO A 21 2.42 12.76 23.09
N LEU A 22 2.60 13.96 22.56
CA LEU A 22 3.83 14.34 21.88
C LEU A 22 4.93 14.63 22.90
N ILE A 23 6.11 14.06 22.64
CA ILE A 23 7.32 14.42 23.40
C ILE A 23 7.83 15.78 22.93
N GLN A 24 8.38 16.56 23.84
CA GLN A 24 8.98 17.86 23.51
C GLN A 24 10.04 17.70 22.42
N GLY A 25 9.96 18.56 21.41
CA GLY A 25 10.89 18.52 20.28
C GLY A 25 10.43 17.60 19.15
N THR A 26 9.22 17.06 19.19
CA THR A 26 8.65 16.28 18.06
C THR A 26 8.64 17.10 16.79
N LEU A 27 9.14 16.50 15.72
CA LEU A 27 9.04 17.01 14.35
C LEU A 27 7.80 16.44 13.66
N PHE A 28 7.20 17.27 12.82
CA PHE A 28 6.09 16.88 11.98
C PHE A 28 6.60 16.59 10.57
N ALA A 29 6.28 15.41 10.10
CA ALA A 29 6.67 14.97 8.77
C ALA A 29 5.60 15.28 7.74
N ARG A 30 6.03 15.54 6.50
CA ARG A 30 5.18 15.66 5.32
C ARG A 30 5.94 15.16 4.10
N VAL A 31 5.27 14.47 3.20
CA VAL A 31 5.90 14.04 1.94
C VAL A 31 5.55 14.99 0.81
N PHE A 32 6.54 15.27 -0.03
CA PHE A 32 6.32 15.79 -1.38
C PHE A 32 6.20 14.60 -2.32
N THR A 33 5.14 14.57 -3.12
CA THR A 33 4.75 13.40 -3.92
C THR A 33 4.71 13.70 -5.41
N SER A 34 4.73 12.64 -6.21
CA SER A 34 4.49 12.72 -7.65
C SER A 34 3.04 13.12 -7.96
N ASN A 35 2.87 14.00 -8.92
CA ASN A 35 1.60 14.32 -9.57
C ASN A 35 1.45 13.65 -10.95
N VAL A 36 2.42 12.78 -11.32
CA VAL A 36 2.48 12.03 -12.57
C VAL A 36 2.36 10.55 -12.26
N ALA A 37 1.58 9.82 -13.04
CA ALA A 37 1.31 8.41 -12.83
C ALA A 37 2.53 7.51 -13.11
N HIS A 38 3.27 7.82 -14.17
CA HIS A 38 4.50 7.12 -14.55
C HIS A 38 5.44 8.09 -15.25
N GLY A 39 6.72 8.12 -14.85
CA GLY A 39 7.65 9.06 -15.47
C GLY A 39 9.04 9.09 -14.82
N ARG A 40 9.91 9.89 -15.41
CA ARG A 40 11.28 10.11 -14.94
C ARG A 40 11.43 11.49 -14.30
N ILE A 41 12.01 11.55 -13.12
CA ILE A 41 12.42 12.79 -12.48
C ILE A 41 13.62 13.34 -13.23
N ILE A 42 13.46 14.47 -13.91
CA ILE A 42 14.53 15.16 -14.66
C ILE A 42 15.14 16.31 -13.87
N LYS A 43 14.44 16.80 -12.85
CA LYS A 43 14.94 17.83 -11.93
C LYS A 43 14.26 17.68 -10.58
N LEU A 44 15.04 17.78 -9.51
CA LEU A 44 14.55 17.90 -8.14
C LEU A 44 15.38 18.96 -7.41
N ASP A 45 14.76 20.07 -7.03
CA ASP A 45 15.40 21.14 -6.26
C ASP A 45 14.62 21.36 -4.95
N ILE A 46 15.26 20.99 -3.85
CA ILE A 46 14.72 21.07 -2.49
C ILE A 46 15.28 22.26 -1.71
N SER A 47 16.12 23.10 -2.31
CA SER A 47 16.87 24.17 -1.61
C SER A 47 15.95 25.15 -0.89
N LYS A 48 14.94 25.69 -1.56
CA LYS A 48 13.97 26.61 -0.96
C LYS A 48 13.16 26.00 0.18
N ALA A 49 12.85 24.73 0.09
CA ALA A 49 12.16 24.01 1.15
C ALA A 49 13.05 23.81 2.38
N ARG A 50 14.33 23.50 2.16
CA ARG A 50 15.33 23.31 3.22
C ARG A 50 15.63 24.61 3.98
N ASP A 51 15.67 25.72 3.25
CA ASP A 51 16.02 27.04 3.81
C ASP A 51 14.82 27.74 4.48
N LEU A 52 13.62 27.15 4.46
CA LEU A 52 12.45 27.69 5.13
C LEU A 52 12.60 27.59 6.67
N GLU A 53 12.39 28.70 7.36
CA GLU A 53 12.44 28.77 8.84
C GLU A 53 11.48 27.73 9.46
N GLY A 54 11.97 26.96 10.44
CA GLY A 54 11.24 25.88 11.09
C GLY A 54 11.30 24.54 10.36
N VAL A 55 12.00 24.44 9.21
CA VAL A 55 12.33 23.18 8.57
C VAL A 55 13.70 22.69 9.10
N HIS A 56 13.73 21.45 9.58
CA HIS A 56 14.96 20.85 10.13
C HIS A 56 15.68 19.98 9.10
N LYS A 57 14.93 19.24 8.28
CA LYS A 57 15.49 18.39 7.23
C LYS A 57 14.49 18.28 6.06
N VAL A 58 15.04 18.14 4.88
CA VAL A 58 14.33 17.62 3.70
C VAL A 58 15.15 16.44 3.21
N LEU A 59 14.60 15.24 3.31
CA LEU A 59 15.25 13.97 2.97
C LEU A 59 14.74 13.49 1.61
N ILE A 60 15.61 12.92 0.82
CA ILE A 60 15.31 12.28 -0.47
C ILE A 60 15.81 10.83 -0.45
N SER A 61 15.58 10.08 -1.50
CA SER A 61 15.94 8.65 -1.57
C SER A 61 17.42 8.37 -1.23
N SER A 62 18.35 9.27 -1.61
CA SER A 62 19.78 9.14 -1.29
C SER A 62 20.13 9.32 0.21
N ASP A 63 19.21 9.82 1.01
CA ASP A 63 19.41 9.97 2.46
C ASP A 63 18.96 8.72 3.25
N ILE A 64 18.41 7.73 2.57
CA ILE A 64 18.03 6.44 3.18
C ILE A 64 19.29 5.70 3.59
N THR A 65 19.38 5.38 4.88
CA THR A 65 20.59 4.79 5.48
C THR A 65 20.72 3.28 5.25
N GLY A 66 19.60 2.61 4.99
CA GLY A 66 19.53 1.20 4.67
C GLY A 66 19.18 0.95 3.20
N ILE A 67 18.09 0.22 2.96
CA ILE A 67 17.63 -0.14 1.62
C ILE A 67 16.33 0.61 1.33
N ASN A 68 16.27 1.30 0.19
CA ASN A 68 15.08 2.02 -0.28
C ASN A 68 14.04 1.04 -0.84
N GLN A 69 13.45 0.21 0.04
CA GLN A 69 12.52 -0.85 -0.38
C GLN A 69 11.63 -1.28 0.78
N ILE A 70 10.31 -1.27 0.57
CA ILE A 70 9.30 -1.63 1.57
C ILE A 70 8.40 -2.81 1.16
N GLY A 71 8.53 -3.31 -0.07
CA GLY A 71 7.76 -4.45 -0.55
C GLY A 71 7.92 -5.68 0.35
N GLY A 72 6.79 -6.30 0.70
CA GLY A 72 6.73 -7.41 1.65
C GLY A 72 6.95 -8.79 1.02
N ILE A 73 6.49 -8.99 -0.21
CA ILE A 73 6.56 -10.26 -0.96
C ILE A 73 7.61 -10.16 -2.07
N ILE A 74 7.61 -9.07 -2.81
CA ILE A 74 8.57 -8.77 -3.89
C ILE A 74 9.24 -7.44 -3.56
N ASP A 75 10.54 -7.34 -3.81
CA ASP A 75 11.29 -6.10 -3.63
C ASP A 75 11.13 -5.17 -4.84
N ASP A 76 9.91 -4.67 -5.05
CA ASP A 76 9.52 -3.82 -6.17
C ASP A 76 8.86 -2.49 -5.76
N GLU A 77 8.88 -2.16 -4.46
CA GLU A 77 8.24 -0.95 -3.92
C GLU A 77 9.26 -0.07 -3.19
N PRO A 78 9.88 0.91 -3.88
CA PRO A 78 10.75 1.89 -3.22
C PRO A 78 9.96 2.76 -2.24
N LEU A 79 10.55 3.06 -1.06
CA LEU A 79 9.95 3.98 -0.09
C LEU A 79 9.85 5.41 -0.64
N MET A 80 10.88 5.86 -1.35
CA MET A 80 10.92 7.14 -2.04
C MET A 80 11.46 6.97 -3.46
N ALA A 81 10.89 7.69 -4.41
CA ALA A 81 11.34 7.66 -5.80
C ALA A 81 12.81 8.11 -5.91
N GLU A 82 13.62 7.34 -6.64
CA GLU A 82 14.99 7.71 -6.97
C GLU A 82 15.03 8.51 -8.27
N ASN A 83 14.65 7.89 -9.37
CA ASN A 83 14.64 8.50 -10.71
C ASN A 83 13.30 8.31 -11.42
N ILE A 84 12.56 7.28 -11.06
CA ILE A 84 11.28 6.93 -11.67
C ILE A 84 10.17 7.10 -10.63
N VAL A 85 9.04 7.60 -11.09
CA VAL A 85 7.79 7.59 -10.34
C VAL A 85 6.83 6.62 -11.03
N ASP A 86 6.12 5.81 -10.23
CA ASP A 86 5.30 4.72 -10.72
C ASP A 86 3.81 4.88 -10.40
N PHE A 87 3.46 5.90 -9.59
CA PHE A 87 2.06 6.25 -9.30
C PHE A 87 1.92 7.69 -8.82
N ILE A 88 0.72 8.26 -8.99
CA ILE A 88 0.35 9.55 -8.40
C ILE A 88 0.30 9.39 -6.88
N GLY A 89 1.04 10.25 -6.17
CA GLY A 89 1.14 10.15 -4.73
C GLY A 89 2.43 9.44 -4.23
N MET A 90 3.26 8.89 -5.13
CA MET A 90 4.53 8.28 -4.75
C MET A 90 5.44 9.30 -4.05
N PRO A 91 5.96 8.99 -2.85
CA PRO A 91 6.86 9.87 -2.12
C PRO A 91 8.15 10.16 -2.91
N ILE A 92 8.54 11.44 -2.98
CA ILE A 92 9.79 11.90 -3.62
C ILE A 92 10.72 12.50 -2.58
N ALA A 93 10.18 13.29 -1.64
CA ALA A 93 10.96 13.89 -0.56
C ALA A 93 10.14 13.91 0.74
N LEU A 94 10.85 13.77 1.86
CA LEU A 94 10.30 13.86 3.21
C LEU A 94 10.75 15.16 3.87
N VAL A 95 9.82 16.03 4.21
CA VAL A 95 10.06 17.27 4.96
C VAL A 95 9.81 17.03 6.44
N LEU A 96 10.75 17.45 7.28
CA LEU A 96 10.67 17.40 8.74
C LEU A 96 10.73 18.82 9.30
N ALA A 97 9.67 19.27 9.98
CA ALA A 97 9.53 20.64 10.45
C ALA A 97 8.93 20.73 11.87
N ASP A 98 8.98 21.92 12.48
CA ASP A 98 8.44 22.17 13.81
C ASP A 98 6.90 22.09 13.88
N SER A 99 6.22 22.16 12.74
CA SER A 99 4.78 22.01 12.67
C SER A 99 4.33 21.46 11.29
N GLU A 100 3.15 20.86 11.26
CA GLU A 100 2.53 20.39 10.01
C GLU A 100 2.34 21.54 8.99
N SER A 101 1.99 22.73 9.48
CA SER A 101 1.80 23.90 8.62
C SER A 101 3.10 24.31 7.92
N ILE A 102 4.23 24.30 8.63
CA ILE A 102 5.54 24.60 8.06
C ILE A 102 5.94 23.50 7.08
N ALA A 103 5.79 22.22 7.45
CA ALA A 103 6.10 21.10 6.57
C ALA A 103 5.30 21.17 5.26
N ARG A 104 3.99 21.49 5.35
CA ARG A 104 3.12 21.69 4.19
C ARG A 104 3.55 22.87 3.30
N LYS A 105 3.98 23.98 3.90
CA LYS A 105 4.51 25.13 3.16
C LYS A 105 5.81 24.77 2.45
N ALA A 106 6.70 24.03 3.13
CA ALA A 106 7.97 23.61 2.56
C ALA A 106 7.78 22.68 1.35
N CYS A 107 6.86 21.72 1.42
CA CYS A 107 6.54 20.88 0.27
C CYS A 107 6.17 21.68 -0.98
N LYS A 108 5.45 22.80 -0.82
CA LYS A 108 5.08 23.68 -1.95
C LYS A 108 6.26 24.46 -2.56
N LEU A 109 7.40 24.51 -1.88
CA LEU A 109 8.61 25.20 -2.36
C LEU A 109 9.56 24.25 -3.10
N ILE A 110 9.28 22.94 -3.10
CA ILE A 110 10.06 21.96 -3.85
C ILE A 110 9.76 22.12 -5.35
N ASP A 111 10.81 22.28 -6.16
CA ASP A 111 10.71 22.35 -7.62
C ASP A 111 11.12 20.99 -8.20
N CYS A 112 10.14 20.26 -8.73
CA CYS A 112 10.33 18.98 -9.35
C CYS A 112 9.76 18.97 -10.77
N LYS A 113 10.55 18.47 -11.73
CA LYS A 113 10.09 18.23 -13.09
C LYS A 113 10.15 16.76 -13.40
N ILE A 114 9.04 16.22 -13.89
CA ILE A 114 8.90 14.81 -14.26
C ILE A 114 8.56 14.77 -15.75
N GLU A 115 9.33 14.00 -16.50
CA GLU A 115 9.02 13.60 -17.87
C GLU A 115 8.06 12.43 -17.82
N ALA A 116 6.80 12.66 -18.21
CA ALA A 116 5.77 11.63 -18.17
C ALA A 116 6.02 10.55 -19.25
N PHE A 117 5.78 9.31 -18.89
CA PHE A 117 5.74 8.15 -19.77
C PHE A 117 4.29 7.73 -20.01
N GLU A 118 4.08 6.83 -20.97
CA GLU A 118 2.79 6.18 -21.17
C GLU A 118 2.46 5.32 -19.95
N GLU A 119 1.32 5.57 -19.32
CA GLU A 119 0.79 4.74 -18.23
C GLU A 119 -0.09 3.61 -18.78
N ILE A 120 -0.07 2.45 -18.12
CA ILE A 120 -0.93 1.31 -18.43
C ILE A 120 -1.84 1.09 -17.23
N THR A 121 -3.10 1.47 -17.34
CA THR A 121 -4.10 1.36 -16.28
C THR A 121 -5.13 0.26 -16.51
N ASP A 122 -5.26 -0.23 -17.75
CA ASP A 122 -6.13 -1.34 -18.09
C ASP A 122 -5.38 -2.67 -17.96
N PRO A 123 -5.87 -3.63 -17.14
CA PRO A 123 -5.17 -4.88 -16.89
C PRO A 123 -5.18 -5.84 -18.09
N ARG A 124 -6.15 -5.75 -19.03
CA ARG A 124 -6.12 -6.51 -20.27
C ARG A 124 -5.04 -6.00 -21.21
N ILE A 125 -4.92 -4.67 -21.34
CA ILE A 125 -3.84 -4.05 -22.12
C ILE A 125 -2.48 -4.38 -21.52
N ALA A 126 -2.36 -4.37 -20.18
CA ALA A 126 -1.14 -4.76 -19.48
C ALA A 126 -0.75 -6.21 -19.83
N TYR A 127 -1.70 -7.12 -19.82
CA TYR A 127 -1.49 -8.51 -20.21
C TYR A 127 -1.03 -8.63 -21.67
N GLU A 128 -1.70 -7.96 -22.61
CA GLU A 128 -1.35 -7.97 -24.04
C GLU A 128 0.06 -7.41 -24.31
N LYS A 129 0.47 -6.38 -23.55
CA LYS A 129 1.81 -5.79 -23.62
C LYS A 129 2.88 -6.59 -22.84
N GLY A 130 2.49 -7.65 -22.12
CA GLY A 130 3.41 -8.43 -21.29
C GLY A 130 3.87 -7.70 -20.02
N ALA A 131 3.19 -6.64 -19.62
CA ALA A 131 3.47 -5.88 -18.40
C ALA A 131 2.85 -6.58 -17.17
N LEU A 132 3.49 -7.68 -16.74
CA LEU A 132 3.02 -8.53 -15.65
C LEU A 132 3.95 -8.39 -14.43
N ILE A 133 3.36 -8.27 -13.24
CA ILE A 133 4.12 -8.32 -11.97
C ILE A 133 4.62 -9.73 -11.69
N ILE A 134 3.78 -10.74 -11.96
CA ILE A 134 4.16 -12.16 -11.88
C ILE A 134 3.63 -12.91 -13.11
N PRO A 135 4.22 -14.06 -13.48
CA PRO A 135 3.69 -14.92 -14.52
C PRO A 135 2.26 -15.36 -14.24
N SER A 136 1.45 -15.51 -15.29
CA SER A 136 0.08 -16.02 -15.17
C SER A 136 0.06 -17.39 -14.50
N LYS A 137 -0.92 -17.60 -13.60
CA LYS A 137 -1.17 -18.88 -12.93
C LYS A 137 -2.42 -19.53 -13.52
N LYS A 138 -2.48 -20.84 -13.46
CA LYS A 138 -3.62 -21.59 -13.99
C LYS A 138 -4.09 -22.64 -12.98
N PHE A 139 -5.42 -22.69 -12.79
CA PHE A 139 -6.11 -23.72 -12.04
C PHE A 139 -6.99 -24.54 -13.00
N ILE A 140 -6.91 -25.86 -12.92
CA ILE A 140 -7.69 -26.77 -13.76
C ILE A 140 -8.34 -27.83 -12.87
N LEU A 141 -9.64 -28.04 -13.08
CA LEU A 141 -10.41 -29.13 -12.52
C LEU A 141 -11.24 -29.77 -13.63
N GLY A 142 -11.20 -31.09 -13.76
CA GLY A 142 -11.96 -31.82 -14.82
C GLY A 142 -11.48 -31.52 -16.23
N ASP A 143 -12.40 -31.57 -17.19
CA ASP A 143 -12.17 -31.35 -18.63
C ASP A 143 -13.29 -30.47 -19.21
N THR A 144 -13.01 -29.18 -19.35
CA THR A 144 -13.99 -28.23 -19.90
C THR A 144 -14.20 -28.44 -21.39
N GLU A 145 -13.12 -28.76 -22.13
CA GLU A 145 -13.18 -28.84 -23.60
C GLU A 145 -14.14 -29.92 -24.07
N SER A 146 -14.04 -31.12 -23.51
CA SER A 146 -15.01 -32.22 -23.85
C SER A 146 -16.42 -31.92 -23.33
N THR A 147 -16.57 -31.13 -22.28
CA THR A 147 -17.86 -30.86 -21.64
C THR A 147 -18.73 -29.87 -22.43
N TRP A 148 -18.15 -28.95 -23.20
CA TRP A 148 -18.91 -27.94 -23.96
C TRP A 148 -19.96 -28.52 -24.86
N SER A 149 -19.70 -29.68 -25.51
CA SER A 149 -20.65 -30.38 -26.39
C SER A 149 -21.87 -30.90 -25.64
N SER A 150 -21.80 -31.09 -24.34
CA SER A 150 -22.87 -31.56 -23.46
C SER A 150 -23.70 -30.44 -22.86
N CYS A 151 -23.30 -29.17 -23.04
CA CYS A 151 -24.03 -28.02 -22.51
C CYS A 151 -25.23 -27.66 -23.39
N SER A 152 -26.40 -27.55 -22.79
CA SER A 152 -27.61 -27.07 -23.47
C SER A 152 -27.62 -25.56 -23.65
N HIS A 153 -26.96 -24.85 -22.75
CA HIS A 153 -26.85 -23.40 -22.76
C HIS A 153 -25.41 -22.99 -22.47
N ILE A 154 -24.86 -22.12 -23.30
CA ILE A 154 -23.50 -21.55 -23.10
C ILE A 154 -23.63 -20.03 -23.13
N PHE A 155 -23.00 -19.40 -22.16
CA PHE A 155 -22.90 -17.94 -22.05
C PHE A 155 -21.44 -17.54 -22.01
N GLU A 156 -21.09 -16.51 -22.77
CA GLU A 156 -19.78 -15.87 -22.74
C GLU A 156 -19.96 -14.38 -22.39
N GLY A 157 -19.02 -13.82 -21.65
CA GLY A 157 -19.11 -12.41 -21.28
C GLY A 157 -17.86 -11.88 -20.66
N LYS A 158 -17.92 -10.60 -20.35
CA LYS A 158 -16.88 -9.84 -19.64
C LYS A 158 -17.49 -9.16 -18.44
N ALA A 159 -16.71 -9.06 -17.37
CA ALA A 159 -17.09 -8.34 -16.17
C ALA A 159 -15.92 -7.49 -15.71
N ASP A 160 -16.20 -6.24 -15.32
CA ASP A 160 -15.21 -5.31 -14.80
C ASP A 160 -15.68 -4.79 -13.45
N ILE A 161 -14.79 -4.84 -12.46
CA ILE A 161 -15.04 -4.37 -11.10
C ILE A 161 -13.93 -3.40 -10.74
N ASN A 162 -14.30 -2.16 -10.45
CA ASN A 162 -13.37 -1.13 -10.05
C ASN A 162 -12.77 -1.40 -8.67
N GLY A 163 -11.62 -0.80 -8.40
CA GLY A 163 -11.03 -0.72 -7.08
C GLY A 163 -11.97 -0.06 -6.08
N GLN A 164 -11.78 -0.36 -4.81
CA GLN A 164 -12.58 0.23 -3.74
C GLN A 164 -11.70 0.74 -2.63
N GLU A 165 -11.99 1.96 -2.18
CA GLU A 165 -11.40 2.57 -1.00
C GLU A 165 -11.83 1.82 0.27
N HIS A 166 -10.89 1.58 1.20
CA HIS A 166 -11.18 0.95 2.49
C HIS A 166 -11.95 1.88 3.41
N LEU A 167 -11.71 3.17 3.32
CA LEU A 167 -12.40 4.26 4.03
C LEU A 167 -12.50 4.02 5.55
N TYR A 168 -11.45 3.49 6.16
CA TYR A 168 -11.35 3.42 7.62
C TYR A 168 -11.38 4.83 8.24
N ILE A 169 -11.95 4.97 9.44
CA ILE A 169 -12.14 6.29 10.08
C ILE A 169 -10.80 6.91 10.47
N GLU A 170 -9.92 6.15 11.11
CA GLU A 170 -8.56 6.57 11.40
C GLU A 170 -7.70 6.46 10.13
N THR A 171 -7.15 7.57 9.65
CA THR A 171 -6.22 7.58 8.51
C THR A 171 -4.92 6.87 8.86
N GLN A 172 -4.13 6.53 7.87
CA GLN A 172 -2.80 5.96 8.10
C GLN A 172 -1.87 7.00 8.70
N GLY A 173 -0.94 6.52 9.52
CA GLY A 173 0.06 7.36 10.14
C GLY A 173 0.99 6.57 11.05
N ALA A 174 2.02 7.27 11.52
CA ALA A 174 2.99 6.74 12.47
C ALA A 174 3.60 7.86 13.33
N TYR A 175 4.10 7.46 14.49
CA TYR A 175 4.87 8.30 15.39
C TYR A 175 6.09 7.52 15.86
N ALA A 176 7.28 7.94 15.47
CA ALA A 176 8.54 7.31 15.85
C ALA A 176 9.27 8.14 16.91
N GLN A 177 9.87 7.46 17.88
CA GLN A 177 10.57 8.07 19.00
C GLN A 177 11.93 7.41 19.21
N PRO A 178 13.02 8.17 19.45
CA PRO A 178 14.27 7.58 19.89
C PRO A 178 14.10 7.09 21.32
N VAL A 179 14.64 5.91 21.64
CA VAL A 179 14.67 5.35 22.99
C VAL A 179 16.09 4.97 23.38
N GLU A 180 16.29 4.65 24.66
CA GLU A 180 17.60 4.30 25.20
C GLU A 180 18.29 3.19 24.41
N GLY A 181 19.63 3.28 24.32
CA GLY A 181 20.44 2.29 23.61
C GLY A 181 20.44 2.44 22.09
N GLY A 182 20.06 3.60 21.55
CA GLY A 182 20.04 3.87 20.12
C GLY A 182 18.91 3.16 19.38
N LYS A 183 17.87 2.73 20.09
CA LYS A 183 16.70 2.05 19.56
C LYS A 183 15.62 3.05 19.13
N ILE A 184 14.63 2.57 18.39
CA ILE A 184 13.47 3.35 17.95
C ILE A 184 12.18 2.64 18.35
N LYS A 185 11.27 3.38 18.99
CA LYS A 185 9.88 2.95 19.19
C LYS A 185 8.98 3.62 18.15
N VAL A 186 8.19 2.83 17.46
CA VAL A 186 7.26 3.27 16.42
C VAL A 186 5.83 2.92 16.83
N TYR A 187 5.01 3.92 17.01
CA TYR A 187 3.56 3.77 17.08
C TYR A 187 3.02 3.84 15.65
N SER A 188 2.23 2.86 15.23
CA SER A 188 1.71 2.80 13.87
C SER A 188 0.26 2.32 13.85
N SER A 189 -0.56 2.97 13.03
CA SER A 189 -1.90 2.46 12.72
C SER A 189 -1.77 1.35 11.66
N THR A 190 -1.50 0.12 12.11
CA THR A 190 -1.21 -1.04 11.25
C THR A 190 -1.92 -2.32 11.70
N GLN A 191 -2.24 -3.19 10.74
CA GLN A 191 -2.69 -4.57 10.97
C GLN A 191 -1.52 -5.54 11.09
N GLY A 192 -0.30 -5.14 10.65
CA GLY A 192 0.90 -5.97 10.57
C GLY A 192 2.12 -5.39 11.32
N PRO A 193 2.16 -5.36 12.67
CA PRO A 193 3.27 -4.74 13.40
C PRO A 193 4.64 -5.35 13.06
N THR A 194 4.71 -6.65 12.78
CA THR A 194 5.98 -7.30 12.38
C THR A 194 6.40 -6.92 10.95
N ALA A 195 5.45 -6.66 10.04
CA ALA A 195 5.75 -6.15 8.70
C ALA A 195 6.35 -4.74 8.80
N VAL A 196 5.73 -3.87 9.58
CA VAL A 196 6.26 -2.53 9.90
C VAL A 196 7.66 -2.62 10.49
N GLN A 197 7.89 -3.50 11.48
CA GLN A 197 9.20 -3.67 12.11
C GLN A 197 10.29 -4.04 11.08
N ARG A 198 9.98 -4.97 10.17
CA ARG A 198 10.91 -5.37 9.08
C ARG A 198 11.19 -4.23 8.12
N ALA A 199 10.16 -3.52 7.68
CA ALA A 199 10.30 -2.40 6.75
C ALA A 199 11.14 -1.27 7.37
N VAL A 200 10.87 -0.91 8.62
CA VAL A 200 11.65 0.08 9.35
C VAL A 200 13.12 -0.34 9.47
N ALA A 201 13.38 -1.59 9.88
CA ALA A 201 14.74 -2.11 10.00
C ALA A 201 15.48 -2.07 8.65
N LYS A 202 14.82 -2.48 7.56
CA LYS A 202 15.36 -2.50 6.20
C LYS A 202 15.71 -1.08 5.72
N VAL A 203 14.83 -0.12 5.92
CA VAL A 203 15.00 1.28 5.46
C VAL A 203 16.05 2.02 6.29
N THR A 204 16.08 1.82 7.61
CA THR A 204 17.05 2.48 8.49
C THR A 204 18.41 1.81 8.52
N GLY A 205 18.51 0.54 8.07
CA GLY A 205 19.71 -0.29 8.22
C GLY A 205 19.94 -0.77 9.65
N MET A 206 18.96 -0.62 10.54
CA MET A 206 19.03 -1.06 11.93
C MET A 206 18.63 -2.52 12.08
N GLU A 207 19.14 -3.18 13.11
CA GLU A 207 18.71 -4.54 13.46
C GLU A 207 17.25 -4.57 13.93
N MET A 208 16.48 -5.59 13.54
CA MET A 208 15.05 -5.71 13.90
C MET A 208 14.80 -5.60 15.41
N HIS A 209 15.66 -6.17 16.25
CA HIS A 209 15.53 -6.13 17.71
C HIS A 209 15.73 -4.70 18.29
N SER A 210 16.23 -3.76 17.50
CA SER A 210 16.35 -2.36 17.88
C SER A 210 15.12 -1.52 17.55
N ILE A 211 14.12 -2.14 16.92
CA ILE A 211 12.87 -1.49 16.55
C ILE A 211 11.73 -2.11 17.36
N GLU A 212 11.05 -1.30 18.16
CA GLU A 212 9.81 -1.65 18.85
C GLU A 212 8.63 -1.07 18.08
N VAL A 213 7.63 -1.90 17.73
CA VAL A 213 6.39 -1.42 17.10
C VAL A 213 5.23 -1.62 18.05
N ASP A 214 4.53 -0.53 18.35
CA ASP A 214 3.38 -0.50 19.26
C ASP A 214 2.10 -0.16 18.48
N VAL A 215 1.09 -1.02 18.63
CA VAL A 215 -0.25 -0.84 18.06
C VAL A 215 -1.27 -0.97 19.18
N THR A 216 -1.50 0.12 19.90
CA THR A 216 -2.45 0.13 21.03
C THR A 216 -3.86 -0.18 20.55
N ARG A 217 -4.31 0.51 19.51
CA ARG A 217 -5.60 0.34 18.82
C ARG A 217 -5.47 0.74 17.37
N ILE A 218 -6.41 0.26 16.56
CA ILE A 218 -6.54 0.62 15.16
C ILE A 218 -7.98 1.05 14.88
N GLY A 219 -8.14 2.22 14.27
CA GLY A 219 -9.44 2.80 13.91
C GLY A 219 -10.00 2.29 12.58
N GLY A 220 -9.90 0.98 12.35
CA GLY A 220 -10.23 0.29 11.12
C GLY A 220 -9.03 0.08 10.21
N GLY A 221 -9.06 -1.01 9.45
CA GLY A 221 -8.00 -1.34 8.49
C GLY A 221 -8.58 -2.04 7.26
N PHE A 222 -9.43 -3.05 7.45
CA PHE A 222 -10.16 -3.77 6.39
C PHE A 222 -9.25 -4.35 5.29
N GLY A 223 -7.99 -4.66 5.64
CA GLY A 223 -6.94 -5.05 4.69
C GLY A 223 -6.09 -3.89 4.15
N GLY A 224 -6.49 -2.64 4.34
CA GLY A 224 -5.77 -1.47 3.82
C GLY A 224 -4.60 -1.00 4.67
N LYS A 225 -4.36 -1.60 5.84
CA LYS A 225 -3.26 -1.25 6.75
C LYS A 225 -2.37 -2.45 7.07
N GLU A 226 -2.32 -3.44 6.19
CA GLU A 226 -1.38 -4.57 6.31
C GLU A 226 0.03 -4.09 5.92
N ASP A 227 0.40 -4.12 4.64
CA ASP A 227 1.69 -3.63 4.18
C ASP A 227 1.71 -2.13 3.87
N GLN A 228 0.57 -1.53 3.52
CA GLN A 228 0.48 -0.09 3.19
C GLN A 228 0.85 0.84 4.36
N ALA A 229 0.80 0.37 5.61
CA ALA A 229 1.27 1.12 6.78
C ALA A 229 2.80 1.20 6.87
N ASN A 230 3.54 0.35 6.16
CA ASN A 230 5.00 0.26 6.22
C ASN A 230 5.66 1.58 5.81
N ALA A 231 5.16 2.24 4.76
CA ALA A 231 5.73 3.47 4.22
C ALA A 231 5.77 4.59 5.27
N TRP A 232 4.66 4.83 5.94
CA TRP A 232 4.53 5.93 6.90
C TRP A 232 5.36 5.71 8.14
N ALA A 233 5.40 4.48 8.64
CA ALA A 233 6.23 4.06 9.75
C ALA A 233 7.72 4.17 9.41
N ALA A 234 8.13 3.71 8.23
CA ALA A 234 9.51 3.78 7.75
C ALA A 234 9.98 5.23 7.57
N LEU A 235 9.14 6.12 7.01
CA LEU A 235 9.45 7.54 6.87
C LEU A 235 9.64 8.22 8.23
N CYS A 236 8.74 7.98 9.19
CA CYS A 236 8.89 8.52 10.54
C CYS A 236 10.14 7.99 11.24
N ALA A 237 10.40 6.69 11.15
CA ALA A 237 11.57 6.07 11.76
C ALA A 237 12.88 6.55 11.12
N LEU A 238 12.94 6.70 9.78
CA LEU A 238 14.07 7.28 9.06
C LEU A 238 14.36 8.71 9.55
N GLY A 239 13.30 9.53 9.63
CA GLY A 239 13.43 10.88 10.16
C GLY A 239 13.94 10.91 11.60
N THR A 240 13.44 10.01 12.45
CA THR A 240 13.90 9.86 13.83
C THR A 240 15.36 9.40 13.91
N HIS A 241 15.73 8.42 13.08
CA HIS A 241 17.10 7.88 13.01
C HIS A 241 18.12 8.96 12.63
N ILE A 242 17.79 9.77 11.62
CA ILE A 242 18.70 10.81 11.11
C ILE A 242 18.78 12.02 12.04
N THR A 243 17.67 12.41 12.67
CA THR A 243 17.60 13.65 13.46
C THR A 243 17.83 13.44 14.96
N GLY A 244 17.69 12.21 15.46
CA GLY A 244 17.68 11.91 16.89
C GLY A 244 16.45 12.48 17.61
N ARG A 245 15.43 12.97 16.90
CA ARG A 245 14.21 13.59 17.43
C ARG A 245 12.98 12.74 17.12
N PRO A 246 11.93 12.81 17.96
CA PRO A 246 10.67 12.16 17.62
C PRO A 246 10.08 12.76 16.34
N VAL A 247 9.46 11.90 15.50
CA VAL A 247 8.84 12.30 14.23
C VAL A 247 7.45 11.73 14.13
N LYS A 248 6.45 12.58 13.87
CA LYS A 248 5.05 12.20 13.66
C LYS A 248 4.60 12.54 12.25
N TYR A 249 3.86 11.63 11.64
CA TYR A 249 3.14 11.84 10.39
C TYR A 249 1.78 11.18 10.45
N SER A 250 0.73 11.97 10.32
CA SER A 250 -0.66 11.50 10.14
C SER A 250 -1.15 12.01 8.79
N LEU A 251 -1.63 11.11 7.95
CA LEU A 251 -2.19 11.49 6.65
C LEU A 251 -3.53 12.21 6.85
N SER A 252 -3.75 13.28 6.09
CA SER A 252 -5.10 13.80 5.93
C SER A 252 -5.95 12.76 5.16
N ARG A 253 -7.27 12.87 5.26
CA ARG A 253 -8.17 11.98 4.49
C ARG A 253 -7.90 12.04 2.99
N GLU A 254 -7.62 13.21 2.46
CA GLU A 254 -7.29 13.40 1.05
C GLU A 254 -6.00 12.67 0.68
N GLU A 255 -4.95 12.82 1.48
CA GLU A 255 -3.67 12.12 1.26
C GLU A 255 -3.84 10.61 1.35
N ASP A 256 -4.56 10.12 2.34
CA ASP A 256 -4.84 8.69 2.50
C ASP A 256 -5.53 8.12 1.26
N ILE A 257 -6.53 8.82 0.71
CA ILE A 257 -7.26 8.37 -0.48
C ILE A 257 -6.35 8.28 -1.71
N TYR A 258 -5.45 9.24 -1.94
CA TYR A 258 -4.67 9.25 -3.19
C TYR A 258 -3.29 8.60 -3.09
N MET A 259 -2.74 8.41 -1.88
CA MET A 259 -1.37 7.90 -1.67
C MET A 259 -1.32 6.42 -1.28
N THR A 260 -2.43 5.83 -0.87
CA THR A 260 -2.48 4.45 -0.39
C THR A 260 -3.12 3.51 -1.39
N GLY A 261 -2.83 2.21 -1.27
CA GLY A 261 -3.41 1.17 -2.09
C GLY A 261 -4.92 1.00 -1.88
N LYS A 262 -5.55 0.31 -2.82
CA LYS A 262 -7.00 0.04 -2.85
C LYS A 262 -7.27 -1.46 -2.93
N ARG A 263 -8.49 -1.89 -2.63
CA ARG A 263 -8.93 -3.22 -3.05
C ARG A 263 -8.76 -3.33 -4.57
N HIS A 264 -8.13 -4.41 -5.01
CA HIS A 264 -7.79 -4.61 -6.42
C HIS A 264 -9.00 -4.44 -7.35
N PRO A 265 -8.89 -3.66 -8.43
CA PRO A 265 -9.77 -3.77 -9.58
C PRO A 265 -9.57 -5.13 -10.24
N TYR A 266 -10.64 -5.70 -10.76
CA TYR A 266 -10.60 -6.95 -11.52
C TYR A 266 -11.36 -6.82 -12.83
N SER A 267 -10.79 -7.39 -13.87
CA SER A 267 -11.48 -7.70 -15.12
C SER A 267 -11.53 -9.22 -15.28
N ALA A 268 -12.62 -9.73 -15.82
CA ALA A 268 -12.80 -11.15 -16.05
C ALA A 268 -13.45 -11.39 -17.42
N ASP A 269 -12.86 -12.29 -18.20
CA ASP A 269 -13.44 -12.80 -19.44
C ASP A 269 -13.84 -14.26 -19.18
N PHE A 270 -15.12 -14.60 -19.35
CA PHE A 270 -15.63 -15.88 -18.92
C PHE A 270 -16.51 -16.57 -19.96
N LYS A 271 -16.55 -17.90 -19.84
CA LYS A 271 -17.45 -18.80 -20.53
C LYS A 271 -18.03 -19.80 -19.52
N ILE A 272 -19.35 -19.94 -19.49
CA ILE A 272 -20.05 -20.83 -18.56
C ILE A 272 -21.11 -21.64 -19.29
N GLY A 273 -21.17 -22.95 -19.00
CA GLY A 273 -22.08 -23.88 -19.64
C GLY A 273 -23.02 -24.60 -18.66
N PHE A 274 -24.27 -24.76 -19.05
CA PHE A 274 -25.33 -25.37 -18.26
C PHE A 274 -26.00 -26.52 -19.01
N ASP A 275 -26.52 -27.48 -18.25
CA ASP A 275 -27.46 -28.46 -18.80
C ASP A 275 -28.87 -27.86 -18.93
N ASN A 276 -29.84 -28.68 -19.44
CA ASN A 276 -31.25 -28.29 -19.61
C ASN A 276 -32.01 -28.07 -18.29
N LYS A 277 -31.39 -28.42 -17.13
CA LYS A 277 -31.89 -28.16 -15.76
C LYS A 277 -31.18 -26.98 -15.07
N LEU A 278 -30.40 -26.24 -15.84
CA LEU A 278 -29.59 -25.09 -15.37
C LEU A 278 -28.50 -25.45 -14.33
N LYS A 279 -28.06 -26.72 -14.33
CA LYS A 279 -26.89 -27.12 -13.56
C LYS A 279 -25.65 -26.71 -14.32
N ILE A 280 -24.68 -26.08 -13.62
CA ILE A 280 -23.40 -25.66 -14.20
C ILE A 280 -22.58 -26.93 -14.49
N LEU A 281 -22.11 -27.10 -15.71
CA LEU A 281 -21.29 -28.23 -16.16
C LEU A 281 -19.82 -27.83 -16.36
N ALA A 282 -19.58 -26.64 -16.91
CA ALA A 282 -18.24 -26.13 -17.19
C ALA A 282 -18.16 -24.64 -16.98
N TYR A 283 -16.96 -24.19 -16.59
CA TYR A 283 -16.64 -22.79 -16.39
C TYR A 283 -15.19 -22.53 -16.80
N GLU A 284 -14.98 -21.58 -17.69
CA GLU A 284 -13.68 -21.05 -18.05
C GLU A 284 -13.65 -19.56 -17.75
N VAL A 285 -12.57 -19.10 -17.13
CA VAL A 285 -12.41 -17.68 -16.80
C VAL A 285 -10.95 -17.27 -16.83
N THR A 286 -10.70 -16.11 -17.43
CA THR A 286 -9.43 -15.40 -17.27
C THR A 286 -9.66 -14.18 -16.42
N PHE A 287 -8.95 -14.11 -15.27
CA PHE A 287 -8.97 -12.98 -14.38
C PHE A 287 -7.77 -12.08 -14.66
N PHE A 288 -8.02 -10.80 -14.78
CA PHE A 288 -6.99 -9.77 -14.90
C PHE A 288 -7.05 -8.92 -13.64
N GLN A 289 -6.12 -9.19 -12.71
CA GLN A 289 -6.00 -8.43 -11.46
C GLN A 289 -5.13 -7.21 -11.70
N ASN A 290 -5.68 -6.02 -11.50
CA ASN A 290 -4.90 -4.80 -11.55
C ASN A 290 -4.16 -4.61 -10.21
N ALA A 291 -2.87 -4.93 -10.21
CA ALA A 291 -2.04 -4.84 -9.02
C ALA A 291 -1.54 -3.41 -8.72
N GLY A 292 -1.69 -2.48 -9.66
CA GLY A 292 -1.10 -1.14 -9.56
C GLY A 292 0.40 -1.14 -9.83
N ALA A 293 1.13 -0.26 -9.15
CA ALA A 293 2.55 0.02 -9.40
C ALA A 293 3.53 -0.98 -8.75
N ALA A 294 3.09 -1.72 -7.74
CA ALA A 294 3.90 -2.68 -7.00
C ALA A 294 3.11 -3.95 -6.65
N ALA A 295 3.82 -5.01 -6.32
CA ALA A 295 3.20 -6.29 -5.98
C ALA A 295 2.33 -6.23 -4.72
N ASP A 296 2.83 -5.60 -3.66
CA ASP A 296 2.17 -5.59 -2.35
C ASP A 296 1.65 -7.00 -2.00
N LEU A 297 0.37 -7.18 -1.69
CA LEU A 297 -0.29 -8.46 -1.41
C LEU A 297 -0.91 -9.13 -2.66
N SER A 298 -0.72 -8.56 -3.85
CA SER A 298 -1.38 -9.01 -5.09
C SER A 298 -1.15 -10.49 -5.40
N PRO A 299 0.05 -11.08 -5.22
CA PRO A 299 0.25 -12.50 -5.51
C PRO A 299 -0.63 -13.42 -4.64
N ALA A 300 -0.76 -13.12 -3.34
CA ALA A 300 -1.58 -13.90 -2.42
C ALA A 300 -3.08 -13.73 -2.71
N VAL A 301 -3.50 -12.53 -3.12
CA VAL A 301 -4.91 -12.25 -3.49
C VAL A 301 -5.27 -12.95 -4.80
N LEU A 302 -4.36 -13.00 -5.79
CA LEU A 302 -4.57 -13.74 -7.03
C LEU A 302 -4.76 -15.25 -6.77
N GLU A 303 -3.95 -15.83 -5.89
CA GLU A 303 -4.10 -17.25 -5.52
C GLU A 303 -5.47 -17.54 -4.90
N ARG A 304 -5.92 -16.68 -3.99
CA ARG A 304 -7.27 -16.79 -3.42
C ARG A 304 -8.36 -16.70 -4.49
N THR A 305 -8.20 -15.81 -5.47
CA THR A 305 -9.13 -15.68 -6.59
C THR A 305 -9.23 -17.00 -7.36
N LEU A 306 -8.11 -17.62 -7.71
CA LEU A 306 -8.09 -18.89 -8.42
C LEU A 306 -8.71 -20.03 -7.61
N PHE A 307 -8.34 -20.18 -6.32
CA PHE A 307 -8.87 -21.24 -5.45
C PHE A 307 -10.34 -21.08 -5.10
N HIS A 308 -10.88 -19.87 -5.16
CA HIS A 308 -12.28 -19.58 -4.83
C HIS A 308 -13.11 -19.14 -6.04
N CYS A 309 -12.62 -19.36 -7.27
CA CYS A 309 -13.27 -18.91 -8.50
C CYS A 309 -14.68 -19.50 -8.73
N THR A 310 -14.97 -20.64 -8.12
CA THR A 310 -16.31 -21.25 -8.18
C THR A 310 -17.27 -20.77 -7.10
N ASN A 311 -16.77 -19.97 -6.13
CA ASN A 311 -17.53 -19.49 -4.98
C ASN A 311 -18.22 -20.66 -4.22
N ALA A 312 -19.53 -20.57 -3.97
CA ALA A 312 -20.31 -21.60 -3.28
C ALA A 312 -20.87 -22.68 -4.21
N TYR A 313 -20.59 -22.62 -5.51
CA TYR A 313 -21.10 -23.57 -6.48
C TYR A 313 -20.15 -24.75 -6.66
N PHE A 314 -20.72 -25.96 -6.77
CA PHE A 314 -19.96 -27.10 -7.27
C PHE A 314 -19.97 -27.11 -8.79
N ILE A 315 -18.81 -26.89 -9.39
CA ILE A 315 -18.60 -26.91 -10.84
C ILE A 315 -17.58 -28.02 -11.14
N PRO A 316 -17.98 -29.08 -11.87
CA PRO A 316 -17.12 -30.25 -12.06
C PRO A 316 -15.95 -30.01 -13.00
N ASN A 317 -16.08 -29.06 -13.94
CA ASN A 317 -15.07 -28.76 -14.93
C ASN A 317 -14.77 -27.25 -14.96
N VAL A 318 -13.54 -26.88 -14.59
CA VAL A 318 -13.13 -25.49 -14.44
C VAL A 318 -11.74 -25.26 -15.01
N ILE A 319 -11.59 -24.17 -15.76
CA ILE A 319 -10.28 -23.57 -16.07
C ILE A 319 -10.33 -22.13 -15.59
N ALA A 320 -9.44 -21.76 -14.69
CA ALA A 320 -9.24 -20.39 -14.25
C ALA A 320 -7.77 -19.97 -14.44
N ILE A 321 -7.57 -18.81 -15.07
CA ILE A 321 -6.25 -18.25 -15.39
C ILE A 321 -6.13 -16.87 -14.74
#